data_f3d4ebdf167534797450bf6ede224d47
#
_entry.id   f3d4ebdf167534797450bf6ede224d47
#
_cell.length_a   1.000
_cell.length_b   1.000
_cell.length_c   1.000
_cell.angle_alpha   90.00
_cell.angle_beta   90.00
_cell.angle_gamma   90.00
#
_symmetry.space_group_name_H-M   'P 1'
#
loop_
_entity.id
_entity.type
_entity.pdbx_description
1 polymer ?
#
loop_
_entity_poly.entity_id
_entity_poly.type
_entity_poly.pdbx_seq_one_letter_code
_entity_poly.pdbx_strand_id
1 'polypeptide(L)'
;MGGYTTISTTGIQGFSGICLAPDGSGFIVASDRGGVYKASFSGEATTLYVETAGFGLDCEGVTVDPATGDVYFVLEREKQEVRRVRAPEYSESEVLAVINEGTFNSGLEAITWRGDGTLMVGNQANPCLLLRLSATDGSIISRREITGGITDISDLYYDSKRNALWIADSETRTINLCDLQGNVQKSYSVSFIDNGEGLYVDREHQCIWMSDDTTSQIYKISFSNL
;
A
#
# COMPACT_ATOMS: atom_id res chain seq x y z
N MET A 1 -6.56 -23.31 13.57
CA MET A 1 -6.97 -22.53 12.38
C MET A 1 -7.05 -21.09 12.83
N GLY A 2 -6.18 -20.21 12.31
CA GLY A 2 -6.14 -18.81 12.69
C GLY A 2 -7.44 -18.14 12.26
N GLY A 3 -8.09 -17.41 13.18
CA GLY A 3 -9.34 -16.74 12.90
C GLY A 3 -9.10 -15.48 12.06
N TYR A 4 -9.44 -15.51 10.81
CA TYR A 4 -9.62 -14.33 9.98
C TYR A 4 -11.07 -14.24 9.51
N THR A 5 -11.48 -13.05 9.13
CA THR A 5 -12.73 -12.80 8.41
C THR A 5 -12.41 -12.10 7.12
N THR A 6 -13.28 -12.25 6.11
CA THR A 6 -13.08 -11.61 4.80
C THR A 6 -14.22 -10.67 4.47
N ILE A 7 -13.87 -9.61 3.75
CA ILE A 7 -14.82 -8.72 3.09
C ILE A 7 -14.66 -8.94 1.59
N SER A 8 -15.73 -9.33 0.93
CA SER A 8 -15.79 -9.36 -0.52
C SER A 8 -16.35 -8.03 -1.00
N THR A 9 -15.65 -7.35 -1.89
CA THR A 9 -16.15 -6.09 -2.46
C THR A 9 -16.78 -6.33 -3.82
N THR A 10 -17.83 -5.60 -4.09
CA THR A 10 -18.49 -5.64 -5.40
C THR A 10 -17.94 -4.53 -6.29
N GLY A 11 -17.48 -4.90 -7.50
CA GLY A 11 -17.14 -3.93 -8.54
C GLY A 11 -15.68 -3.50 -8.61
N ILE A 12 -14.80 -3.99 -7.71
CA ILE A 12 -13.35 -3.82 -7.84
C ILE A 12 -12.72 -5.17 -8.16
N GLN A 13 -11.76 -5.18 -9.05
CA GLN A 13 -10.92 -6.33 -9.38
C GLN A 13 -9.46 -5.89 -9.31
N GLY A 14 -8.54 -6.84 -9.09
CA GLY A 14 -7.13 -6.52 -8.99
C GLY A 14 -6.85 -5.65 -7.77
N PHE A 15 -7.10 -6.17 -6.57
CA PHE A 15 -6.82 -5.46 -5.34
C PHE A 15 -5.33 -5.41 -5.09
N SER A 16 -4.80 -4.21 -5.07
CA SER A 16 -3.44 -3.92 -4.65
C SER A 16 -3.45 -3.23 -3.27
N GLY A 17 -2.80 -2.08 -3.10
CA GLY A 17 -2.67 -1.41 -1.82
C GLY A 17 -3.99 -0.99 -1.16
N ILE A 18 -3.98 -0.95 0.17
CA ILE A 18 -5.10 -0.44 0.97
C ILE A 18 -4.63 0.51 2.07
N CYS A 19 -5.44 1.53 2.37
CA CYS A 19 -5.28 2.33 3.58
C CYS A 19 -6.65 2.69 4.17
N LEU A 20 -6.67 3.14 5.43
CA LEU A 20 -7.92 3.60 6.05
C LEU A 20 -8.42 4.88 5.37
N ALA A 21 -9.70 4.94 5.04
CA ALA A 21 -10.32 6.17 4.57
C ALA A 21 -10.27 7.26 5.66
N PRO A 22 -10.07 8.55 5.32
CA PRO A 22 -9.91 9.63 6.30
C PRO A 22 -11.07 9.78 7.28
N ASP A 23 -12.28 9.45 6.83
CA ASP A 23 -13.50 9.49 7.65
C ASP A 23 -13.76 8.22 8.48
N GLY A 24 -12.83 7.23 8.41
CA GLY A 24 -12.94 5.98 9.13
C GLY A 24 -14.07 5.05 8.67
N SER A 25 -14.73 5.34 7.53
CA SER A 25 -15.91 4.56 7.06
C SER A 25 -15.55 3.28 6.29
N GLY A 26 -14.27 3.05 6.00
CA GLY A 26 -13.79 1.93 5.21
C GLY A 26 -12.35 2.14 4.77
N PHE A 27 -12.04 1.67 3.57
CA PHE A 27 -10.70 1.74 2.98
C PHE A 27 -10.67 2.59 1.72
N ILE A 28 -9.53 3.20 1.44
CA ILE A 28 -9.11 3.57 0.10
C ILE A 28 -8.31 2.39 -0.45
N VAL A 29 -8.63 1.97 -1.66
CA VAL A 29 -8.06 0.77 -2.32
C VAL A 29 -7.50 1.16 -3.66
N ALA A 30 -6.27 0.78 -3.95
CA ALA A 30 -5.72 0.81 -5.31
C ALA A 30 -6.07 -0.48 -6.07
N SER A 31 -6.07 -0.41 -7.38
CA SER A 31 -6.34 -1.53 -8.26
C SER A 31 -5.37 -1.53 -9.44
N ASP A 32 -4.80 -2.68 -9.75
CA ASP A 32 -3.95 -2.93 -10.92
C ASP A 32 -4.66 -2.64 -12.26
N ARG A 33 -6.00 -2.46 -12.21
CA ARG A 33 -6.81 -2.01 -13.36
C ARG A 33 -6.83 -0.50 -13.57
N GLY A 34 -5.99 0.25 -12.82
CA GLY A 34 -5.79 1.68 -13.00
C GLY A 34 -6.78 2.58 -12.27
N GLY A 35 -7.28 2.15 -11.12
CA GLY A 35 -8.22 2.95 -10.34
C GLY A 35 -7.92 3.02 -8.84
N VAL A 36 -8.46 4.06 -8.21
CA VAL A 36 -8.52 4.21 -6.76
C VAL A 36 -9.98 4.26 -6.35
N TYR A 37 -10.35 3.47 -5.37
CA TYR A 37 -11.70 3.26 -4.92
C TYR A 37 -11.85 3.51 -3.43
N LYS A 38 -13.05 3.83 -3.00
CA LYS A 38 -13.44 3.77 -1.58
C LYS A 38 -14.29 2.53 -1.36
N ALA A 39 -13.86 1.64 -0.48
CA ALA A 39 -14.56 0.42 -0.12
C ALA A 39 -15.02 0.48 1.34
N SER A 40 -16.32 0.29 1.60
CA SER A 40 -16.85 0.26 2.96
C SER A 40 -16.50 -1.06 3.67
N PHE A 41 -16.61 -1.09 5.00
CA PHE A 41 -16.47 -2.34 5.77
C PHE A 41 -17.56 -3.38 5.48
N SER A 42 -18.64 -3.01 4.77
CA SER A 42 -19.68 -3.94 4.28
C SER A 42 -19.42 -4.46 2.87
N GLY A 43 -18.35 -4.00 2.20
CA GLY A 43 -17.98 -4.43 0.84
C GLY A 43 -18.57 -3.60 -0.28
N GLU A 44 -19.30 -2.52 0.02
CA GLU A 44 -19.75 -1.58 -1.01
C GLU A 44 -18.58 -0.73 -1.48
N ALA A 45 -18.41 -0.64 -2.81
CA ALA A 45 -17.33 0.12 -3.40
C ALA A 45 -17.83 1.24 -4.30
N THR A 46 -17.15 2.37 -4.25
CA THR A 46 -17.37 3.53 -5.11
C THR A 46 -16.05 3.99 -5.71
N THR A 47 -16.07 4.37 -6.98
CA THR A 47 -14.88 4.94 -7.63
C THR A 47 -14.56 6.28 -7.00
N LEU A 48 -13.30 6.46 -6.59
CA LEU A 48 -12.76 7.72 -6.13
C LEU A 48 -12.07 8.45 -7.27
N TYR A 49 -11.19 7.73 -7.98
CA TYR A 49 -10.43 8.25 -9.10
C TYR A 49 -10.12 7.11 -10.08
N VAL A 50 -10.14 7.39 -11.37
CA VAL A 50 -9.65 6.47 -12.41
C VAL A 50 -8.57 7.18 -13.21
N GLU A 51 -7.38 6.59 -13.25
CA GLU A 51 -6.31 7.09 -14.09
C GLU A 51 -6.61 6.77 -15.56
N THR A 52 -6.71 7.82 -16.38
CA THR A 52 -7.08 7.70 -17.80
C THR A 52 -5.92 7.94 -18.75
N ALA A 53 -4.75 8.28 -18.24
CA ALA A 53 -3.63 8.77 -19.05
C ALA A 53 -2.81 7.68 -19.77
N GLY A 54 -3.34 6.46 -19.94
CA GLY A 54 -2.66 5.42 -20.72
C GLY A 54 -3.26 4.02 -20.54
N PHE A 55 -2.98 3.12 -21.45
CA PHE A 55 -3.27 1.70 -21.33
C PHE A 55 -2.25 1.05 -20.38
N GLY A 56 -2.73 0.21 -19.44
CA GLY A 56 -1.86 -0.60 -18.59
C GLY A 56 -1.32 0.13 -17.36
N LEU A 57 -2.06 1.12 -16.83
CA LEU A 57 -1.70 1.75 -15.56
C LEU A 57 -2.01 0.80 -14.42
N ASP A 58 -0.96 0.33 -13.81
CA ASP A 58 -0.93 -0.55 -12.66
C ASP A 58 -0.85 0.29 -11.41
N CYS A 59 -2.00 0.55 -10.77
CA CYS A 59 -2.04 1.27 -9.50
C CYS A 59 -1.85 0.27 -8.37
N GLU A 60 -0.72 0.38 -7.68
CA GLU A 60 -0.32 -0.53 -6.61
C GLU A 60 -0.58 0.08 -5.23
N GLY A 61 0.43 0.44 -4.49
CA GLY A 61 0.26 1.01 -3.16
C GLY A 61 -0.55 2.30 -3.13
N VAL A 62 -1.32 2.50 -2.06
CA VAL A 62 -2.11 3.72 -1.83
C VAL A 62 -2.03 4.17 -0.39
N THR A 63 -1.99 5.48 -0.18
CA THR A 63 -2.05 6.09 1.14
C THR A 63 -2.77 7.43 1.10
N VAL A 64 -3.10 7.97 2.26
CA VAL A 64 -3.81 9.23 2.40
C VAL A 64 -3.13 10.14 3.40
N ASP A 65 -3.09 11.44 3.13
CA ASP A 65 -2.84 12.44 4.17
C ASP A 65 -4.13 12.69 4.96
N PRO A 66 -4.22 12.26 6.22
CA PRO A 66 -5.46 12.38 6.99
C PRO A 66 -5.84 13.83 7.32
N ALA A 67 -4.92 14.79 7.16
CA ALA A 67 -5.19 16.19 7.43
C ALA A 67 -5.85 16.91 6.25
N THR A 68 -5.49 16.56 5.03
CA THR A 68 -6.03 17.17 3.80
C THR A 68 -7.05 16.29 3.09
N GLY A 69 -6.94 14.97 3.25
CA GLY A 69 -7.68 13.98 2.48
C GLY A 69 -7.04 13.66 1.12
N ASP A 70 -5.91 14.27 0.79
CA ASP A 70 -5.20 13.99 -0.46
C ASP A 70 -4.74 12.53 -0.50
N VAL A 71 -4.97 11.88 -1.63
CA VAL A 71 -4.61 10.48 -1.86
C VAL A 71 -3.33 10.42 -2.66
N TYR A 72 -2.41 9.60 -2.22
CA TYR A 72 -1.16 9.27 -2.92
C TYR A 72 -1.18 7.82 -3.31
N PHE A 73 -0.71 7.51 -4.52
CA PHE A 73 -0.59 6.15 -5.02
C PHE A 73 0.63 6.00 -5.92
N VAL A 74 1.06 4.78 -6.14
CA VAL A 74 2.17 4.46 -7.01
C VAL A 74 1.70 3.73 -8.26
N LEU A 75 2.42 3.94 -9.36
CA LEU A 75 2.29 3.20 -10.60
C LEU A 75 3.53 2.33 -10.79
N GLU A 76 3.34 1.03 -10.98
CA GLU A 76 4.43 0.08 -11.13
C GLU A 76 5.03 0.11 -12.52
N ARG A 77 4.17 -0.11 -13.54
CA ARG A 77 4.61 -0.34 -14.92
C ARG A 77 4.81 0.94 -15.70
N GLU A 78 5.66 0.85 -16.72
CA GLU A 78 5.96 1.87 -17.71
C GLU A 78 6.54 3.17 -17.17
N LYS A 79 5.97 3.73 -16.10
CA LYS A 79 6.36 5.06 -15.63
C LYS A 79 7.00 5.10 -14.26
N GLN A 80 6.68 4.14 -13.37
CA GLN A 80 7.14 4.12 -11.98
C GLN A 80 7.00 5.50 -11.33
N GLU A 81 5.76 5.96 -11.24
CA GLU A 81 5.41 7.29 -10.75
C GLU A 81 4.78 7.22 -9.36
N VAL A 82 5.13 8.17 -8.50
CA VAL A 82 4.33 8.52 -7.33
C VAL A 82 3.38 9.63 -7.76
N ARG A 83 2.10 9.43 -7.55
CA ARG A 83 1.05 10.37 -7.93
C ARG A 83 0.24 10.85 -6.74
N ARG A 84 -0.34 12.04 -6.88
CA ARG A 84 -1.25 12.62 -5.90
C ARG A 84 -2.56 13.03 -6.58
N VAL A 85 -3.68 12.75 -5.91
CA VAL A 85 -5.01 13.24 -6.26
C VAL A 85 -5.53 14.05 -5.09
N ARG A 86 -5.95 15.28 -5.36
CA ARG A 86 -6.35 16.25 -4.32
C ARG A 86 -7.80 16.06 -3.91
N ALA A 87 -8.04 16.10 -2.61
CA ALA A 87 -9.37 16.19 -2.04
C ALA A 87 -9.93 17.63 -2.18
N PRO A 88 -11.25 17.80 -2.15
CA PRO A 88 -12.29 16.75 -2.14
C PRO A 88 -12.71 16.28 -3.53
N GLU A 89 -12.26 16.93 -4.61
CA GLU A 89 -12.76 16.71 -5.98
C GLU A 89 -12.26 15.41 -6.61
N TYR A 90 -11.03 14.99 -6.29
CA TYR A 90 -10.35 13.80 -6.86
C TYR A 90 -10.45 13.72 -8.40
N SER A 91 -10.37 14.89 -9.06
CA SER A 91 -10.67 15.00 -10.50
C SER A 91 -9.47 14.72 -11.40
N GLU A 92 -8.28 15.05 -10.93
CA GLU A 92 -7.04 14.93 -11.69
C GLU A 92 -5.91 14.46 -10.80
N SER A 93 -5.02 13.61 -11.34
CA SER A 93 -3.78 13.24 -10.68
C SER A 93 -2.61 14.10 -11.17
N GLU A 94 -1.71 14.43 -10.27
CA GLU A 94 -0.44 15.08 -10.58
C GLU A 94 0.72 14.12 -10.29
N VAL A 95 1.74 14.14 -11.14
CA VAL A 95 2.98 13.42 -10.91
C VAL A 95 3.76 14.13 -9.81
N LEU A 96 3.95 13.46 -8.69
CA LEU A 96 4.76 13.98 -7.59
C LEU A 96 6.24 13.63 -7.77
N ALA A 97 6.53 12.40 -8.18
CA ALA A 97 7.88 11.92 -8.45
C ALA A 97 7.90 10.85 -9.54
N VAL A 98 9.01 10.74 -10.25
CA VAL A 98 9.32 9.64 -11.17
C VAL A 98 10.51 8.87 -10.58
N ILE A 99 10.32 7.59 -10.33
CA ILE A 99 11.30 6.73 -9.67
C ILE A 99 11.68 5.60 -10.62
N ASN A 100 12.84 5.67 -11.23
CA ASN A 100 13.31 4.67 -12.21
C ASN A 100 14.32 3.72 -11.55
N GLU A 101 13.90 3.00 -10.51
CA GLU A 101 14.79 2.13 -9.72
C GLU A 101 14.54 0.64 -9.96
N GLY A 102 13.34 0.25 -10.32
CA GLY A 102 12.96 -1.13 -10.56
C GLY A 102 13.05 -1.57 -12.02
N THR A 103 12.58 -2.77 -12.26
CA THR A 103 12.36 -3.32 -13.61
C THR A 103 10.89 -3.19 -13.99
N PHE A 104 10.52 -3.56 -15.21
CA PHE A 104 9.14 -3.44 -15.72
C PHE A 104 8.08 -4.16 -14.86
N ASN A 105 8.41 -5.30 -14.25
CA ASN A 105 7.52 -6.08 -13.39
C ASN A 105 8.06 -6.20 -11.94
N SER A 106 8.79 -5.24 -11.45
CA SER A 106 9.31 -5.18 -10.09
C SER A 106 9.60 -3.73 -9.76
N GLY A 107 8.61 -2.89 -9.94
CA GLY A 107 8.67 -1.45 -9.78
C GLY A 107 8.18 -0.97 -8.43
N LEU A 108 7.46 0.14 -8.46
CA LEU A 108 6.86 0.72 -7.25
C LEU A 108 5.59 -0.04 -6.88
N GLU A 109 5.59 -0.66 -5.70
CA GLU A 109 4.46 -1.43 -5.19
C GLU A 109 3.80 -0.80 -3.97
N ALA A 110 4.55 -0.10 -3.15
CA ALA A 110 4.12 0.26 -1.83
C ALA A 110 4.29 1.75 -1.53
N ILE A 111 3.35 2.31 -0.77
CA ILE A 111 3.45 3.69 -0.28
C ILE A 111 2.72 3.85 1.05
N THR A 112 3.32 4.59 1.99
CA THR A 112 2.66 4.93 3.25
C THR A 112 2.97 6.36 3.70
N TRP A 113 1.97 7.02 4.26
CA TRP A 113 2.08 8.34 4.85
C TRP A 113 2.76 8.29 6.23
N ARG A 114 3.75 9.15 6.47
CA ARG A 114 4.46 9.18 7.75
C ARG A 114 3.94 10.18 8.78
N GLY A 115 3.06 11.08 8.39
CA GLY A 115 2.52 12.11 9.30
C GLY A 115 3.43 13.32 9.52
N ASP A 116 4.62 13.35 8.92
CA ASP A 116 5.61 14.41 9.04
C ASP A 116 5.84 15.16 7.71
N GLY A 117 4.86 15.11 6.81
CA GLY A 117 4.95 15.68 5.47
C GLY A 117 5.81 14.83 4.52
N THR A 118 6.08 13.58 4.87
CA THR A 118 6.84 12.66 4.02
C THR A 118 6.11 11.35 3.77
N LEU A 119 6.48 10.71 2.67
CA LEU A 119 6.03 9.40 2.24
C LEU A 119 7.17 8.40 2.36
N MET A 120 6.86 7.16 2.74
CA MET A 120 7.74 6.03 2.50
C MET A 120 7.20 5.27 1.29
N VAL A 121 8.07 4.95 0.35
CA VAL A 121 7.76 4.25 -0.89
C VAL A 121 8.62 3.00 -0.98
N GLY A 122 8.01 1.88 -1.37
CA GLY A 122 8.68 0.61 -1.60
C GLY A 122 8.82 0.31 -3.09
N ASN A 123 10.03 -0.05 -3.52
CA ASN A 123 10.26 -0.74 -4.78
C ASN A 123 10.29 -2.23 -4.50
N GLN A 124 9.50 -3.00 -5.23
CA GLN A 124 9.19 -4.40 -4.98
C GLN A 124 10.45 -5.25 -4.81
N ALA A 125 11.20 -5.36 -5.90
CA ALA A 125 12.36 -6.26 -5.96
C ALA A 125 13.38 -5.78 -7.01
N ASN A 126 14.57 -6.37 -7.00
CA ASN A 126 15.64 -6.19 -8.00
C ASN A 126 16.08 -4.73 -8.24
N PRO A 127 16.40 -3.96 -7.20
CA PRO A 127 16.50 -4.31 -5.78
C PRO A 127 15.24 -3.97 -4.96
N CYS A 128 15.02 -4.64 -3.81
CA CYS A 128 14.07 -4.17 -2.79
C CYS A 128 14.57 -2.85 -2.20
N LEU A 129 13.80 -1.77 -2.36
CA LEU A 129 14.21 -0.44 -1.89
C LEU A 129 13.16 0.18 -0.98
N LEU A 130 13.63 0.91 0.02
CA LEU A 130 12.85 1.90 0.76
C LEU A 130 13.31 3.30 0.37
N LEU A 131 12.36 4.10 -0.09
CA LEU A 131 12.57 5.51 -0.42
C LEU A 131 11.77 6.37 0.55
N ARG A 132 12.36 7.47 1.02
CA ARG A 132 11.61 8.51 1.73
C ARG A 132 11.53 9.73 0.83
N LEU A 133 10.32 10.21 0.58
CA LEU A 133 10.07 11.34 -0.28
C LEU A 133 9.40 12.49 0.48
N SER A 134 9.67 13.70 0.06
CA SER A 134 8.87 14.87 0.45
C SER A 134 7.49 14.81 -0.21
N ALA A 135 6.42 14.87 0.56
CA ALA A 135 5.06 14.93 0.02
C ALA A 135 4.72 16.28 -0.64
N THR A 136 5.59 17.30 -0.45
CA THR A 136 5.38 18.62 -1.02
C THR A 136 5.82 18.71 -2.47
N ASP A 137 7.00 18.16 -2.78
CA ASP A 137 7.66 18.33 -4.08
C ASP A 137 8.23 17.03 -4.68
N GLY A 138 8.01 15.88 -4.02
CA GLY A 138 8.46 14.57 -4.48
C GLY A 138 9.97 14.33 -4.39
N SER A 139 10.74 15.26 -3.81
CA SER A 139 12.19 15.09 -3.70
C SER A 139 12.55 13.90 -2.82
N ILE A 140 13.54 13.10 -3.26
CA ILE A 140 14.04 11.94 -2.51
C ILE A 140 14.90 12.43 -1.36
N ILE A 141 14.45 12.18 -0.13
CA ILE A 141 15.16 12.53 1.11
C ILE A 141 16.16 11.44 1.47
N SER A 142 15.79 10.19 1.30
CA SER A 142 16.67 9.05 1.53
C SER A 142 16.31 7.86 0.64
N ARG A 143 17.30 7.03 0.36
CA ARG A 143 17.20 5.80 -0.40
C ARG A 143 17.98 4.70 0.33
N ARG A 144 17.38 3.55 0.49
CA ARG A 144 18.00 2.41 1.15
C ARG A 144 17.59 1.10 0.49
N GLU A 145 18.56 0.26 0.19
CA GLU A 145 18.34 -1.12 -0.23
C GLU A 145 18.16 -2.03 0.99
N ILE A 146 17.15 -2.89 0.96
CA ILE A 146 16.94 -3.93 1.95
C ILE A 146 17.72 -5.17 1.48
N THR A 147 18.70 -5.59 2.29
CA THR A 147 19.62 -6.68 1.92
C THR A 147 19.35 -7.99 2.65
N GLY A 148 18.26 -8.11 3.41
CA GLY A 148 17.95 -9.36 4.10
C GLY A 148 16.58 -9.39 4.77
N GLY A 149 15.99 -10.57 4.79
CA GLY A 149 14.72 -10.83 5.46
C GLY A 149 13.46 -10.46 4.70
N ILE A 150 13.58 -9.68 3.62
CA ILE A 150 12.50 -9.30 2.71
C ILE A 150 13.01 -9.47 1.29
N THR A 151 12.23 -10.14 0.46
CA THR A 151 12.57 -10.47 -0.93
C THR A 151 11.65 -9.81 -1.94
N ASP A 152 10.46 -9.39 -1.46
CA ASP A 152 9.42 -8.81 -2.29
C ASP A 152 8.57 -7.85 -1.45
N ILE A 153 8.63 -6.56 -1.72
CA ILE A 153 7.83 -5.57 -1.00
C ILE A 153 6.51 -5.41 -1.74
N SER A 154 5.43 -5.96 -1.20
CA SER A 154 4.09 -5.78 -1.79
C SER A 154 3.32 -4.61 -1.17
N ASP A 155 3.49 -4.30 0.10
CA ASP A 155 2.96 -3.05 0.68
C ASP A 155 3.69 -2.63 1.95
N LEU A 156 3.44 -1.37 2.36
CA LEU A 156 4.04 -0.71 3.51
C LEU A 156 2.99 -0.05 4.40
N TYR A 157 3.14 -0.19 5.71
CA TYR A 157 2.41 0.60 6.68
C TYR A 157 3.34 1.23 7.71
N TYR A 158 3.28 2.55 7.88
CA TYR A 158 4.02 3.25 8.93
C TYR A 158 3.21 3.28 10.23
N ASP A 159 3.75 2.62 11.26
CA ASP A 159 3.22 2.61 12.61
C ASP A 159 3.82 3.76 13.43
N SER A 160 3.13 4.87 13.49
CA SER A 160 3.58 6.06 14.20
C SER A 160 3.77 5.84 15.70
N LYS A 161 2.99 4.94 16.33
CA LYS A 161 3.10 4.64 17.77
C LYS A 161 4.37 3.87 18.12
N ARG A 162 4.87 3.07 17.17
CA ARG A 162 6.11 2.30 17.33
C ARG A 162 7.31 2.96 16.65
N ASN A 163 7.07 3.96 15.82
CA ASN A 163 8.05 4.52 14.89
C ASN A 163 8.74 3.40 14.09
N ALA A 164 7.94 2.58 13.46
CA ALA A 164 8.35 1.35 12.77
C ALA A 164 7.58 1.20 11.45
N LEU A 165 8.07 0.32 10.58
CA LEU A 165 7.40 -0.10 9.37
C LEU A 165 6.86 -1.51 9.52
N TRP A 166 5.68 -1.74 9.00
CA TRP A 166 5.18 -3.05 8.66
C TRP A 166 5.32 -3.22 7.16
N ILE A 167 5.91 -4.32 6.73
CA ILE A 167 6.19 -4.63 5.33
C ILE A 167 5.55 -5.97 5.00
N ALA A 168 4.66 -5.98 4.02
CA ALA A 168 4.16 -7.20 3.42
C ALA A 168 5.17 -7.71 2.40
N ASP A 169 5.38 -9.03 2.38
CA ASP A 169 6.23 -9.74 1.44
C ASP A 169 5.40 -10.86 0.81
N SER A 170 4.98 -10.69 -0.43
CA SER A 170 4.07 -11.61 -1.13
C SER A 170 4.78 -12.91 -1.50
N GLU A 171 6.05 -12.88 -1.86
CA GLU A 171 6.84 -14.06 -2.22
C GLU A 171 6.99 -15.01 -1.02
N THR A 172 7.30 -14.48 0.17
CA THR A 172 7.43 -15.29 1.38
C THR A 172 6.12 -15.47 2.14
N ARG A 173 5.07 -14.77 1.75
CA ARG A 173 3.75 -14.73 2.41
C ARG A 173 3.89 -14.40 3.90
N THR A 174 4.59 -13.29 4.16
CA THR A 174 4.82 -12.81 5.52
C THR A 174 4.47 -11.33 5.66
N ILE A 175 4.16 -10.95 6.90
CA ILE A 175 4.10 -9.56 7.33
C ILE A 175 5.25 -9.33 8.30
N ASN A 176 6.09 -8.36 8.03
CA ASN A 176 7.31 -8.11 8.76
C ASN A 176 7.24 -6.78 9.52
N LEU A 177 7.41 -6.83 10.84
CA LEU A 177 7.65 -5.64 11.64
C LEU A 177 9.14 -5.29 11.53
N CYS A 178 9.44 -4.09 11.04
CA CYS A 178 10.77 -3.61 10.75
C CYS A 178 11.06 -2.28 11.43
N ASP A 179 12.34 -1.95 11.60
CA ASP A 179 12.73 -0.58 11.86
C ASP A 179 12.56 0.30 10.60
N LEU A 180 12.82 1.60 10.72
CA LEU A 180 12.69 2.54 9.57
C LEU A 180 13.74 2.33 8.48
N GLN A 181 14.68 1.45 8.71
CA GLN A 181 15.72 1.05 7.77
C GLN A 181 15.37 -0.26 7.05
N GLY A 182 14.23 -0.88 7.36
CA GLY A 182 13.80 -2.16 6.78
C GLY A 182 14.42 -3.39 7.43
N ASN A 183 15.14 -3.26 8.56
CA ASN A 183 15.66 -4.41 9.27
C ASN A 183 14.52 -5.13 10.01
N VAL A 184 14.31 -6.40 9.69
CA VAL A 184 13.25 -7.23 10.28
C VAL A 184 13.49 -7.46 11.76
N GLN A 185 12.51 -7.09 12.59
CA GLN A 185 12.49 -7.33 14.03
C GLN A 185 11.62 -8.55 14.39
N LYS A 186 10.52 -8.73 13.66
CA LYS A 186 9.61 -9.86 13.82
C LYS A 186 8.89 -10.15 12.51
N SER A 187 8.71 -11.42 12.20
CA SER A 187 8.00 -11.89 11.02
C SER A 187 6.80 -12.76 11.43
N TYR A 188 5.71 -12.63 10.68
CA TYR A 188 4.46 -13.35 10.88
C TYR A 188 4.03 -13.98 9.57
N SER A 189 3.72 -15.29 9.59
CA SER A 189 3.25 -15.99 8.41
C SER A 189 1.76 -15.70 8.15
N VAL A 190 1.45 -15.36 6.91
CA VAL A 190 0.09 -15.22 6.38
C VAL A 190 -0.14 -16.15 5.18
N SER A 191 0.44 -17.33 5.22
CA SER A 191 0.43 -18.31 4.13
C SER A 191 -0.95 -18.78 3.67
N PHE A 192 -2.01 -18.38 4.37
CA PHE A 192 -3.42 -18.60 3.99
C PHE A 192 -3.97 -17.52 3.04
N ILE A 193 -3.21 -16.46 2.77
CA ILE A 193 -3.49 -15.45 1.74
C ILE A 193 -2.62 -15.82 0.53
N ASP A 194 -3.22 -15.92 -0.64
CA ASP A 194 -2.51 -16.39 -1.83
C ASP A 194 -1.60 -15.33 -2.44
N ASN A 195 -2.10 -14.09 -2.56
CA ASN A 195 -1.37 -12.95 -3.10
C ASN A 195 -1.71 -11.68 -2.30
N GLY A 196 -1.04 -11.50 -1.17
CA GLY A 196 -1.27 -10.36 -0.27
C GLY A 196 -0.57 -9.10 -0.78
N GLU A 197 -1.35 -8.15 -1.32
CA GLU A 197 -0.84 -6.95 -1.98
C GLU A 197 -0.97 -5.68 -1.15
N GLY A 198 -1.97 -5.57 -0.28
CA GLY A 198 -2.20 -4.37 0.52
C GLY A 198 -2.18 -4.64 2.01
N LEU A 199 -1.72 -3.65 2.80
CA LEU A 199 -1.50 -3.79 4.24
C LEU A 199 -1.95 -2.55 5.01
N TYR A 200 -2.92 -2.73 5.92
CA TYR A 200 -3.27 -1.72 6.92
C TYR A 200 -3.26 -2.30 8.33
N VAL A 201 -2.55 -1.64 9.26
CA VAL A 201 -2.46 -2.09 10.67
C VAL A 201 -3.39 -1.27 11.54
N ASP A 202 -4.50 -1.87 11.95
CA ASP A 202 -5.49 -1.29 12.84
C ASP A 202 -5.14 -1.55 14.30
N ARG A 203 -4.48 -0.57 14.90
CA ARG A 203 -4.07 -0.63 16.30
C ARG A 203 -5.22 -0.53 17.30
N GLU A 204 -6.26 0.17 16.92
CA GLU A 204 -7.42 0.37 17.78
C GLU A 204 -8.19 -0.94 17.97
N HIS A 205 -8.41 -1.65 16.89
CA HIS A 205 -9.14 -2.92 16.88
C HIS A 205 -8.23 -4.15 16.98
N GLN A 206 -6.93 -3.96 17.20
CA GLN A 206 -5.94 -5.04 17.37
C GLN A 206 -5.96 -6.06 16.22
N CYS A 207 -5.96 -5.57 14.99
CA CYS A 207 -5.98 -6.40 13.81
C CYS A 207 -5.14 -5.80 12.67
N ILE A 208 -4.89 -6.65 11.67
CA ILE A 208 -4.31 -6.28 10.39
C ILE A 208 -5.36 -6.53 9.31
N TRP A 209 -5.39 -5.66 8.32
CA TRP A 209 -6.17 -5.82 7.12
C TRP A 209 -5.21 -6.02 5.95
N MET A 210 -5.50 -7.01 5.10
CA MET A 210 -4.74 -7.28 3.88
C MET A 210 -5.68 -7.46 2.71
N SER A 211 -5.38 -6.84 1.60
CA SER A 211 -5.99 -7.17 0.32
C SER A 211 -5.31 -8.39 -0.32
N ASP A 212 -6.07 -9.13 -1.09
CA ASP A 212 -5.61 -10.27 -1.89
C ASP A 212 -6.09 -10.07 -3.32
N ASP A 213 -5.17 -9.88 -4.25
CA ASP A 213 -5.44 -9.68 -5.67
C ASP A 213 -6.13 -10.91 -6.28
N THR A 214 -5.65 -12.10 -5.99
CA THR A 214 -6.17 -13.36 -6.57
C THR A 214 -7.65 -13.57 -6.26
N THR A 215 -8.07 -13.30 -5.02
CA THR A 215 -9.44 -13.52 -4.57
C THR A 215 -10.31 -12.28 -4.61
N SER A 216 -9.73 -11.09 -4.81
CA SER A 216 -10.39 -9.79 -4.69
C SER A 216 -11.12 -9.63 -3.35
N GLN A 217 -10.47 -10.05 -2.27
CA GLN A 217 -10.98 -9.97 -0.91
C GLN A 217 -10.06 -9.15 -0.01
N ILE A 218 -10.64 -8.59 1.04
CA ILE A 218 -9.89 -7.96 2.14
C ILE A 218 -10.00 -8.86 3.37
N TYR A 219 -8.87 -9.31 3.88
CA TYR A 219 -8.76 -10.16 5.07
C TYR A 219 -8.58 -9.30 6.32
N LYS A 220 -9.36 -9.58 7.35
CA LYS A 220 -9.15 -9.06 8.71
C LYS A 220 -8.53 -10.13 9.59
N ILE A 221 -7.34 -9.88 10.09
CA ILE A 221 -6.51 -10.83 10.86
C ILE A 221 -6.31 -10.26 12.27
N SER A 222 -6.79 -10.94 13.31
CA SER A 222 -6.52 -10.51 14.69
C SER A 222 -5.05 -10.67 15.05
N PHE A 223 -4.48 -9.75 15.83
CA PHE A 223 -3.11 -9.89 16.37
C PHE A 223 -2.92 -11.15 17.23
N SER A 224 -3.98 -11.69 17.83
CA SER A 224 -3.92 -12.95 18.56
C SER A 224 -3.69 -14.18 17.66
N ASN A 225 -3.78 -14.01 16.34
CA ASN A 225 -3.65 -15.07 15.35
C ASN A 225 -2.35 -14.94 14.51
N LEU A 226 -1.48 -13.97 14.86
CA LEU A 226 -0.18 -13.72 14.23
C LEU A 226 1.00 -14.27 15.04
#